data_c385080e64f3b43a138ea1c25a6519a1
#
_entry.id   c385080e64f3b43a138ea1c25a6519a1
#
_cell.length_a   1.000
_cell.length_b   1.000
_cell.length_c   1.000
_cell.angle_alpha   90.00
_cell.angle_beta   90.00
_cell.angle_gamma   90.00
#
_symmetry.space_group_name_H-M   'P 1'
#
loop_
_entity.id
_entity.type
_entity.pdbx_description
1 polymer ?
#
loop_
_entity_poly.entity_id
_entity_poly.type
_entity_poly.pdbx_seq_one_letter_code
_entity_poly.pdbx_strand_id
1 'polypeptide(L)'
;MKVVLFCGGLGTRLREHSDTIPKPLAGVGYRPILWHLMRYYAYFGHTEFILCLGYRGDQIREYFLDYKEAMTNDFTLRTGERHVELHERDLDNWKITFVDTGLHSNIGQRLLRVRKYLQGDEVFLANYAD
;
A
#
# COMPACT_ATOMS: atom_id res chain seq x y z
N MET A 1 -13.07 4.85 -8.72
CA MET A 1 -12.22 4.16 -9.70
C MET A 1 -11.21 3.30 -8.97
N LYS A 2 -10.94 2.11 -9.45
CA LYS A 2 -9.90 1.25 -8.86
C LYS A 2 -8.51 1.77 -9.23
N VAL A 3 -7.56 1.63 -8.32
CA VAL A 3 -6.18 2.08 -8.51
C VAL A 3 -5.24 0.88 -8.43
N VAL A 4 -4.51 0.62 -9.53
CA VAL A 4 -3.49 -0.42 -9.59
C VAL A 4 -2.14 0.22 -9.31
N LEU A 5 -1.43 -0.27 -8.30
CA LEU A 5 -0.12 0.25 -7.91
C LEU A 5 0.94 -0.83 -8.09
N PHE A 6 1.99 -0.49 -8.84
CA PHE A 6 3.10 -1.41 -9.11
C PHE A 6 4.15 -1.28 -8.02
N CYS A 7 4.19 -2.29 -7.14
CA CYS A 7 5.07 -2.31 -5.97
C CYS A 7 6.24 -3.29 -6.13
N GLY A 8 6.44 -3.82 -7.33
CA GLY A 8 7.26 -5.01 -7.52
C GLY A 8 8.60 -4.85 -8.19
N GLY A 9 9.19 -3.67 -8.26
CA GLY A 9 10.52 -3.48 -8.83
C GLY A 9 11.62 -4.15 -8.00
N LEU A 10 12.79 -4.38 -8.61
CA LEU A 10 13.96 -4.96 -7.93
C LEU A 10 14.64 -3.99 -6.96
N GLY A 11 14.28 -2.72 -6.99
CA GLY A 11 14.82 -1.72 -6.07
C GLY A 11 16.24 -1.26 -6.37
N THR A 12 16.73 -1.47 -7.58
CA THR A 12 18.13 -1.17 -7.93
C THR A 12 18.50 0.31 -7.91
N ARG A 13 17.52 1.20 -7.99
CA ARG A 13 17.74 2.65 -7.99
C ARG A 13 17.97 3.23 -6.60
N LEU A 14 17.48 2.56 -5.55
CA LEU A 14 17.61 2.99 -4.16
C LEU A 14 18.36 1.93 -3.37
N ARG A 15 19.59 1.66 -3.74
CA ARG A 15 20.41 0.58 -3.14
C ARG A 15 20.47 0.62 -1.62
N GLU A 16 20.60 1.81 -1.05
CA GLU A 16 20.72 1.97 0.40
C GLU A 16 19.47 1.55 1.17
N HIS A 17 18.31 1.64 0.52
CA HIS A 17 17.05 1.30 1.14
C HIS A 17 16.47 -0.02 0.62
N SER A 18 16.87 -0.46 -0.58
CA SER A 18 16.24 -1.59 -1.26
C SER A 18 16.84 -2.94 -0.93
N ASP A 19 18.00 -2.99 -0.25
CA ASP A 19 18.61 -4.26 0.15
C ASP A 19 17.81 -4.96 1.25
N THR A 20 17.10 -4.19 2.08
CA THR A 20 16.35 -4.70 3.22
C THR A 20 14.85 -4.43 3.14
N ILE A 21 14.44 -3.37 2.45
CA ILE A 21 13.03 -3.01 2.29
C ILE A 21 12.71 -2.70 0.83
N PRO A 22 11.47 -2.97 0.38
CA PRO A 22 11.06 -2.56 -0.97
C PRO A 22 10.88 -1.05 -1.04
N LYS A 23 11.09 -0.46 -2.22
CA LYS A 23 10.96 0.99 -2.43
C LYS A 23 9.64 1.57 -1.94
N PRO A 24 8.49 0.94 -2.18
CA PRO A 24 7.22 1.50 -1.71
C PRO A 24 7.15 1.69 -0.19
N LEU A 25 7.99 0.99 0.58
CA LEU A 25 8.04 1.14 2.03
C LEU A 25 9.10 2.13 2.50
N ALA A 26 9.79 2.82 1.59
CA ALA A 26 10.72 3.89 1.98
C ALA A 26 9.94 4.94 2.77
N GLY A 27 10.48 5.31 3.95
CA GLY A 27 9.75 6.17 4.88
C GLY A 27 9.75 7.64 4.49
N VAL A 28 8.61 8.28 4.69
CA VAL A 28 8.44 9.73 4.65
C VAL A 28 7.68 10.09 5.92
N GLY A 29 8.38 10.63 6.92
CA GLY A 29 7.81 10.80 8.26
C GLY A 29 7.56 9.44 8.90
N TYR A 30 6.38 9.25 9.49
CA TYR A 30 6.00 8.00 10.17
C TYR A 30 5.40 6.95 9.23
N ARG A 31 5.16 7.30 7.98
CA ARG A 31 4.50 6.40 7.03
C ARG A 31 5.32 6.24 5.75
N PRO A 32 5.23 5.10 5.07
CA PRO A 32 5.95 4.88 3.82
C PRO A 32 5.36 5.66 2.65
N ILE A 33 6.16 5.83 1.62
CA ILE A 33 5.74 6.54 0.40
C ILE A 33 4.48 5.93 -0.21
N LEU A 34 4.34 4.61 -0.18
CA LEU A 34 3.15 3.91 -0.66
C LEU A 34 1.89 4.42 0.05
N TRP A 35 1.95 4.57 1.38
CA TRP A 35 0.81 5.07 2.15
C TRP A 35 0.41 6.47 1.71
N HIS A 36 1.39 7.36 1.53
CA HIS A 36 1.12 8.73 1.10
C HIS A 36 0.48 8.77 -0.29
N LEU A 37 0.93 7.92 -1.20
CA LEU A 37 0.36 7.83 -2.54
C LEU A 37 -1.09 7.35 -2.49
N MET A 38 -1.36 6.31 -1.70
CA MET A 38 -2.72 5.81 -1.53
C MET A 38 -3.63 6.85 -0.88
N ARG A 39 -3.11 7.58 0.12
CA ARG A 39 -3.84 8.67 0.77
C ARG A 39 -4.19 9.77 -0.24
N TYR A 40 -3.28 10.07 -1.15
CA TYR A 40 -3.52 11.03 -2.22
C TYR A 40 -4.71 10.61 -3.09
N TYR A 41 -4.74 9.35 -3.54
CA TYR A 41 -5.86 8.85 -4.32
C TYR A 41 -7.17 8.83 -3.53
N ALA A 42 -7.10 8.46 -2.26
CA ALA A 42 -8.28 8.41 -1.40
C ALA A 42 -8.88 9.81 -1.19
N TYR A 43 -8.06 10.84 -1.16
CA TYR A 43 -8.53 12.22 -1.07
C TYR A 43 -9.47 12.56 -2.23
N PHE A 44 -9.23 12.01 -3.41
CA PHE A 44 -10.07 12.21 -4.59
C PHE A 44 -11.19 11.15 -4.71
N GLY A 45 -11.42 10.37 -3.68
CA GLY A 45 -12.50 9.39 -3.65
C GLY A 45 -12.15 8.00 -4.17
N HIS A 46 -10.88 7.75 -4.51
CA HIS A 46 -10.43 6.44 -4.99
C HIS A 46 -9.88 5.64 -3.83
N THR A 47 -10.70 4.72 -3.30
CA THR A 47 -10.39 3.98 -2.07
C THR A 47 -10.24 2.47 -2.28
N GLU A 48 -10.32 2.00 -3.51
CA GLU A 48 -10.08 0.60 -3.83
C GLU A 48 -8.74 0.45 -4.56
N PHE A 49 -7.81 -0.29 -3.94
CA PHE A 49 -6.45 -0.43 -4.41
C PHE A 49 -6.13 -1.88 -4.72
N ILE A 50 -5.37 -2.10 -5.79
CA ILE A 50 -4.82 -3.40 -6.14
C ILE A 50 -3.31 -3.24 -6.16
N LEU A 51 -2.62 -3.89 -5.23
CA LEU A 51 -1.17 -3.81 -5.13
C LEU A 51 -0.54 -4.99 -5.84
N CYS A 52 0.26 -4.69 -6.86
CA CYS A 52 1.02 -5.70 -7.59
C CYS A 52 2.36 -5.88 -6.89
N LEU A 53 2.53 -7.00 -6.19
CA LEU A 53 3.69 -7.25 -5.36
C LEU A 53 4.75 -8.05 -6.09
N GLY A 54 6.00 -7.81 -5.74
CA GLY A 54 7.16 -8.52 -6.24
C GLY A 54 8.23 -8.58 -5.16
N TYR A 55 9.36 -7.88 -5.36
CA TYR A 55 10.45 -7.87 -4.40
C TYR A 55 9.96 -7.47 -3.01
N ARG A 56 10.19 -8.35 -2.04
CA ARG A 56 9.82 -8.15 -0.63
C ARG A 56 8.35 -7.78 -0.44
N GLY A 57 7.48 -8.38 -1.24
CA GLY A 57 6.04 -8.20 -1.11
C GLY A 57 5.50 -8.63 0.26
N ASP A 58 6.20 -9.57 0.92
CA ASP A 58 5.89 -9.98 2.29
C ASP A 58 5.90 -8.80 3.27
N GLN A 59 6.87 -7.90 3.12
CA GLN A 59 6.98 -6.72 4.00
C GLN A 59 5.84 -5.73 3.76
N ILE A 60 5.40 -5.58 2.52
CA ILE A 60 4.25 -4.72 2.22
C ILE A 60 2.98 -5.30 2.84
N ARG A 61 2.79 -6.62 2.73
CA ARG A 61 1.66 -7.30 3.39
C ARG A 61 1.67 -7.08 4.90
N GLU A 62 2.82 -7.31 5.54
CA GLU A 62 2.97 -7.13 6.98
C GLU A 62 2.67 -5.69 7.41
N TYR A 63 3.14 -4.72 6.64
CA TYR A 63 2.90 -3.31 6.97
C TYR A 63 1.41 -3.01 7.14
N PHE A 64 0.58 -3.46 6.20
CA PHE A 64 -0.86 -3.20 6.27
C PHE A 64 -1.58 -4.09 7.29
N LEU A 65 -1.15 -5.34 7.47
CA LEU A 65 -1.75 -6.23 8.45
C LEU A 65 -1.49 -5.76 9.89
N ASP A 66 -0.33 -5.13 10.11
CA ASP A 66 0.08 -4.62 11.42
C ASP A 66 -0.11 -3.11 11.56
N TYR A 67 -0.88 -2.49 10.66
CA TYR A 67 -1.07 -1.06 10.64
C TYR A 67 -1.70 -0.55 11.94
N LYS A 68 -1.07 0.48 12.52
CA LYS A 68 -1.52 1.10 13.77
C LYS A 68 -1.86 2.57 13.53
N GLU A 69 -3.13 2.90 13.55
CA GLU A 69 -3.59 4.28 13.38
C GLU A 69 -3.13 5.21 14.50
N ALA A 70 -2.86 4.66 15.69
CA ALA A 70 -2.38 5.44 16.82
C ALA A 70 -1.00 6.06 16.59
N MET A 71 -0.22 5.55 15.63
CA MET A 71 1.11 6.10 15.36
C MET A 71 1.08 7.48 14.68
N THR A 72 -0.03 7.85 14.06
CA THR A 72 -0.16 9.11 13.31
C THR A 72 -1.42 9.91 13.68
N ASN A 73 -2.20 9.42 14.64
CA ASN A 73 -3.43 10.09 15.08
C ASN A 73 -3.43 10.26 16.59
N ASP A 74 -4.13 11.27 17.05
CA ASP A 74 -4.34 11.48 18.47
C ASP A 74 -5.22 10.38 19.06
N PHE A 75 -4.86 9.93 20.23
CA PHE A 75 -5.59 8.85 20.90
C PHE A 75 -5.50 9.01 22.42
N THR A 76 -6.43 8.34 23.10
CA THR A 76 -6.41 8.21 24.55
C THR A 76 -6.19 6.76 24.91
N LEU A 77 -5.19 6.49 25.75
CA LEU A 77 -4.88 5.15 26.22
C LEU A 77 -5.36 4.97 27.67
N ARG A 78 -6.19 3.96 27.91
CA ARG A 78 -6.55 3.51 29.26
C ARG A 78 -5.73 2.28 29.59
N THR A 79 -4.68 2.44 30.39
CA THR A 79 -3.69 1.38 30.61
C THR A 79 -4.25 0.21 31.40
N GLY A 80 -5.17 0.46 32.33
CA GLY A 80 -5.78 -0.62 33.12
C GLY A 80 -6.59 -1.59 32.29
N GLU A 81 -7.24 -1.10 31.26
CA GLU A 81 -8.08 -1.89 30.36
C GLU A 81 -7.40 -2.19 29.02
N ARG A 82 -6.22 -1.61 28.80
CA ARG A 82 -5.50 -1.64 27.51
C ARG A 82 -6.37 -1.23 26.34
N HIS A 83 -7.20 -0.24 26.56
CA HIS A 83 -8.12 0.28 25.55
C HIS A 83 -7.56 1.55 24.91
N VAL A 84 -7.53 1.57 23.56
CA VAL A 84 -7.12 2.73 22.78
C VAL A 84 -8.35 3.33 22.13
N GLU A 85 -8.59 4.61 22.41
CA GLU A 85 -9.67 5.37 21.79
C GLU A 85 -9.05 6.39 20.82
N LEU A 86 -9.24 6.16 19.53
CA LEU A 86 -8.73 7.05 18.48
C LEU A 86 -9.62 8.27 18.35
N HIS A 87 -9.03 9.45 18.31
CA HIS A 87 -9.75 10.70 18.10
C HIS A 87 -9.96 10.95 16.61
N GLU A 88 -9.03 10.48 15.78
CA GLU A 88 -9.09 10.60 14.33
C GLU A 88 -8.60 9.29 13.70
N ARG A 89 -8.92 9.09 12.42
CA ARG A 89 -8.51 7.91 11.68
C ARG A 89 -7.82 8.28 10.37
N ASP A 90 -6.74 7.56 10.05
CA ASP A 90 -6.02 7.69 8.78
C ASP A 90 -6.71 6.95 7.65
N LEU A 91 -7.28 5.80 7.97
CA LEU A 91 -7.89 4.90 7.02
C LEU A 91 -9.35 4.76 7.35
N ASP A 92 -10.21 5.22 6.45
CA ASP A 92 -11.63 5.04 6.62
C ASP A 92 -12.05 3.67 6.11
N ASN A 93 -12.39 3.56 4.85
CA ASN A 93 -12.90 2.34 4.27
C ASN A 93 -12.13 2.02 2.98
N TRP A 94 -10.86 1.75 3.13
CA TRP A 94 -10.04 1.32 2.00
C TRP A 94 -10.20 -0.18 1.78
N LYS A 95 -10.37 -0.56 0.53
CA LYS A 95 -10.32 -1.95 0.13
C LYS A 95 -9.01 -2.19 -0.60
N ILE A 96 -8.15 -3.04 -0.07
CA ILE A 96 -6.82 -3.28 -0.62
C ILE A 96 -6.70 -4.76 -0.97
N THR A 97 -6.41 -5.05 -2.24
CA THR A 97 -6.16 -6.41 -2.71
C THR A 97 -4.67 -6.56 -2.96
N PHE A 98 -4.06 -7.56 -2.35
CA PHE A 98 -2.64 -7.85 -2.46
C PHE A 98 -2.45 -9.03 -3.42
N VAL A 99 -1.73 -8.80 -4.51
CA VAL A 99 -1.54 -9.81 -5.56
C VAL A 99 -0.05 -9.99 -5.84
N ASP A 100 0.44 -11.21 -5.70
CA ASP A 100 1.81 -11.54 -6.09
C ASP A 100 1.88 -11.61 -7.61
N THR A 101 2.60 -10.69 -8.22
CA THR A 101 2.74 -10.60 -9.67
C THR A 101 4.12 -11.04 -10.17
N GLY A 102 4.98 -11.50 -9.25
CA GLY A 102 6.29 -12.05 -9.58
C GLY A 102 7.39 -11.01 -9.56
N LEU A 103 8.62 -11.47 -9.31
CA LEU A 103 9.78 -10.63 -9.15
C LEU A 103 10.24 -10.00 -10.48
N HIS A 104 10.20 -10.78 -11.55
CA HIS A 104 10.73 -10.39 -12.87
C HIS A 104 9.66 -10.03 -13.89
N SER A 105 8.41 -9.93 -13.47
CA SER A 105 7.31 -9.61 -14.39
C SER A 105 7.40 -8.16 -14.85
N ASN A 106 7.16 -7.91 -16.14
CA ASN A 106 6.99 -6.55 -16.65
C ASN A 106 5.58 -6.02 -16.34
N ILE A 107 5.34 -4.75 -16.67
CA ILE A 107 4.04 -4.09 -16.36
C ILE A 107 2.88 -4.82 -17.03
N GLY A 108 3.03 -5.21 -18.29
CA GLY A 108 1.99 -5.96 -19.00
C GLY A 108 1.64 -7.28 -18.34
N GLN A 109 2.65 -8.03 -17.90
CA GLN A 109 2.45 -9.28 -17.18
C GLN A 109 1.76 -9.04 -15.83
N ARG A 110 2.13 -7.99 -15.13
CA ARG A 110 1.51 -7.64 -13.84
C ARG A 110 0.04 -7.28 -14.02
N LEU A 111 -0.30 -6.50 -15.05
CA LEU A 111 -1.68 -6.16 -15.36
C LEU A 111 -2.51 -7.39 -15.71
N LEU A 112 -1.93 -8.34 -16.46
CA LEU A 112 -2.62 -9.59 -16.77
C LEU A 112 -2.96 -10.38 -15.51
N ARG A 113 -2.07 -10.41 -14.53
CA ARG A 113 -2.29 -11.16 -13.28
C ARG A 113 -3.38 -10.56 -12.41
N VAL A 114 -3.61 -9.25 -12.51
CA VAL A 114 -4.65 -8.59 -11.72
C VAL A 114 -5.96 -8.38 -12.49
N ARG A 115 -6.03 -8.82 -13.74
CA ARG A 115 -7.19 -8.60 -14.61
C ARG A 115 -8.51 -9.03 -13.99
N LYS A 116 -8.52 -10.16 -13.29
CA LYS A 116 -9.75 -10.66 -12.65
C LYS A 116 -10.31 -9.71 -11.59
N TYR A 117 -9.46 -8.90 -10.98
CA TYR A 117 -9.88 -7.91 -9.99
C TYR A 117 -10.39 -6.61 -10.62
N LEU A 118 -10.20 -6.46 -11.93
CA LEU A 118 -10.64 -5.30 -12.70
C LEU A 118 -11.87 -5.58 -13.57
N GLN A 119 -12.42 -6.79 -13.49
CA GLN A 119 -13.57 -7.18 -14.30
C GLN A 119 -14.76 -6.27 -14.01
N GLY A 120 -15.43 -5.82 -15.07
CA GLY A 120 -16.56 -4.91 -14.98
C GLY A 120 -16.18 -3.43 -14.99
N ASP A 121 -14.88 -3.12 -14.93
CA ASP A 121 -14.41 -1.74 -14.97
C ASP A 121 -13.93 -1.39 -16.39
N GLU A 122 -14.50 -0.33 -16.97
CA GLU A 122 -14.05 0.18 -18.26
C GLU A 122 -12.76 0.98 -18.11
N VAL A 123 -12.58 1.64 -16.95
CA VAL A 123 -11.45 2.53 -16.68
C VAL A 123 -10.92 2.26 -15.28
N PHE A 124 -9.62 2.27 -15.14
CA PHE A 124 -8.94 2.22 -13.85
C PHE A 124 -7.68 3.09 -13.90
N LEU A 125 -7.18 3.46 -12.73
CA LEU A 125 -5.93 4.21 -12.61
C LEU A 125 -4.78 3.24 -12.37
N ALA A 126 -3.60 3.56 -12.88
CA ALA A 126 -2.41 2.76 -12.66
C ALA A 126 -1.20 3.68 -12.45
N ASN A 127 -0.34 3.34 -11.50
CA ASN A 127 0.85 4.12 -11.20
C ASN A 127 1.91 3.27 -10.50
N TYR A 128 3.13 3.75 -10.52
CA TYR A 128 4.21 3.19 -9.72
C TYR A 128 4.06 3.65 -8.28
N ALA A 129 4.46 2.77 -7.34
CA ALA A 129 4.31 3.04 -5.91
C ALA A 129 5.62 3.51 -5.25
N ASP A 130 6.56 4.00 -6.04
CA ASP A 130 7.85 4.49 -5.53
C ASP A 130 8.15 5.98 -5.87
#